data_0edab648ab57b7f73942e74dbe18b228
#
_entry.id   0edab648ab57b7f73942e74dbe18b228
#
_cell.length_a   1.000
_cell.length_b   1.000
_cell.length_c   1.000
_cell.angle_alpha   90.00
_cell.angle_beta   90.00
_cell.angle_gamma   90.00
#
_symmetry.space_group_name_H-M   'P 1'
#
loop_
_entity.id
_entity.type
_entity.pdbx_description
1 polymer ?
#
loop_
_entity_poly.entity_id
_entity_poly.type
_entity_poly.pdbx_seq_one_letter_code
_entity_poly.pdbx_strand_id
1 'polypeptide(L)'
;MNLINYWQLGGRLEVGTYPPGQQMWFSLTDADTKENYDKNPSPNWAKYSLSYKYNNQGFRSREFLIQTDNPVLLTLGCSHTVGVGIPVEDNWPEQLGLKYFDNHVVYNAGLGGASADTVARLAINLIPILKPDIVAILWPNMYRFETYHHDNNNNKTGTRFNGPWSDDDHLRIQFEDNNSYNNQMKNKMVVELLQKIYNFKLLSIDVDQAITDHDPGAYLKARDGTHLCGWWHRDVMEDFYKQYQIL
;
A
#
# COMPACT_ATOMS: atom_id res chain seq x y z
N MET A 1 -4.15 -24.46 -6.88
CA MET A 1 -4.37 -23.37 -7.86
C MET A 1 -3.41 -22.26 -7.44
N ASN A 2 -2.37 -22.00 -8.21
CA ASN A 2 -1.46 -20.90 -7.86
C ASN A 2 -2.28 -19.63 -7.81
N LEU A 3 -2.15 -18.83 -6.73
CA LEU A 3 -2.51 -17.43 -6.74
C LEU A 3 -2.07 -16.92 -8.10
N ILE A 4 -2.99 -16.38 -8.87
CA ILE A 4 -2.69 -15.86 -10.21
C ILE A 4 -1.40 -15.10 -10.03
N ASN A 5 -0.38 -15.58 -10.72
CA ASN A 5 0.89 -14.92 -10.65
C ASN A 5 0.58 -13.45 -10.93
N TYR A 6 0.62 -12.60 -9.91
CA TYR A 6 0.55 -11.16 -10.06
C TYR A 6 1.47 -10.70 -11.19
N TRP A 7 2.52 -11.50 -11.42
CA TRP A 7 3.46 -11.46 -12.53
C TRP A 7 2.86 -11.76 -13.92
N GLN A 8 1.78 -12.52 -14.02
CA GLN A 8 1.19 -12.91 -15.32
C GLN A 8 0.26 -11.85 -15.91
N LEU A 9 -0.16 -10.85 -15.11
CA LEU A 9 -0.96 -9.72 -15.59
C LEU A 9 -0.09 -8.57 -16.14
N GLY A 10 1.10 -8.89 -16.62
CA GLY A 10 1.91 -7.97 -17.41
C GLY A 10 2.85 -7.08 -16.61
N GLY A 11 2.95 -7.27 -15.32
CA GLY A 11 3.86 -6.48 -14.53
C GLY A 11 5.03 -7.29 -14.02
N ARG A 12 6.21 -7.19 -14.60
CA ARG A 12 7.41 -7.25 -13.77
C ARG A 12 7.34 -6.09 -12.81
N LEU A 13 7.19 -6.42 -11.58
CA LEU A 13 7.35 -5.49 -10.49
C LEU A 13 8.85 -5.12 -10.35
N GLU A 14 9.39 -4.44 -11.32
CA GLU A 14 10.75 -3.90 -11.21
C GLU A 14 10.81 -2.68 -10.30
N VAL A 15 9.64 -2.11 -9.97
CA VAL A 15 9.54 -0.98 -9.05
C VAL A 15 8.44 -1.28 -8.04
N GLY A 16 8.83 -1.66 -6.83
CA GLY A 16 7.91 -1.82 -5.69
C GLY A 16 7.62 -3.24 -5.24
N THR A 17 8.19 -4.27 -5.87
CA THR A 17 8.14 -5.62 -5.33
C THR A 17 9.42 -5.96 -4.60
N TYR A 18 9.16 -6.39 -3.42
CA TYR A 18 10.19 -6.84 -2.52
C TYR A 18 10.53 -8.31 -2.81
N PRO A 19 11.76 -8.74 -2.55
CA PRO A 19 12.15 -10.12 -2.77
C PRO A 19 11.27 -11.09 -1.98
N PRO A 20 10.60 -12.03 -2.64
CA PRO A 20 9.73 -13.00 -1.97
C PRO A 20 10.44 -13.79 -0.89
N GLY A 21 9.79 -13.96 0.27
CA GLY A 21 10.28 -14.79 1.38
C GLY A 21 11.52 -14.26 2.10
N GLN A 22 12.00 -13.05 1.79
CA GLN A 22 13.20 -12.49 2.42
C GLN A 22 12.87 -11.60 3.62
N GLN A 23 13.82 -11.56 4.55
CA GLN A 23 13.86 -10.59 5.64
C GLN A 23 15.04 -9.64 5.43
N MET A 24 14.77 -8.35 5.50
CA MET A 24 15.73 -7.28 5.23
C MET A 24 15.69 -6.22 6.32
N TRP A 25 16.83 -5.59 6.61
CA TRP A 25 16.90 -4.48 7.57
C TRP A 25 16.47 -3.14 6.99
N PHE A 26 16.44 -3.02 5.67
CA PHE A 26 16.09 -1.81 4.94
C PHE A 26 15.19 -2.16 3.77
N SER A 27 14.35 -1.22 3.35
CA SER A 27 13.62 -1.31 2.09
C SER A 27 14.59 -1.21 0.91
N LEU A 28 14.23 -1.83 -0.23
CA LEU A 28 15.03 -1.74 -1.45
C LEU A 28 14.55 -0.62 -2.39
N THR A 29 13.33 -0.16 -2.23
CA THR A 29 12.66 0.65 -3.24
C THR A 29 12.05 1.94 -2.70
N ASP A 30 12.00 2.09 -1.39
CA ASP A 30 11.43 3.26 -0.73
C ASP A 30 12.53 4.13 -0.11
N ALA A 31 12.13 5.20 0.56
CA ALA A 31 13.07 6.12 1.20
C ALA A 31 13.89 5.47 2.33
N ASP A 32 13.39 4.40 2.96
CA ASP A 32 14.07 3.70 4.06
C ASP A 32 15.16 2.74 3.57
N THR A 33 16.14 3.27 2.86
CA THR A 33 17.32 2.53 2.39
C THR A 33 18.51 2.71 3.33
N LYS A 34 19.43 1.72 3.30
CA LYS A 34 20.69 1.84 4.06
C LYS A 34 21.47 3.10 3.66
N GLU A 35 21.48 3.42 2.36
CA GLU A 35 22.20 4.58 1.84
C GLU A 35 21.61 5.89 2.37
N ASN A 36 20.28 6.03 2.37
CA ASN A 36 19.62 7.22 2.89
C ASN A 36 19.83 7.37 4.40
N TYR A 37 19.72 6.25 5.14
CA TYR A 37 20.00 6.26 6.57
C TYR A 37 21.45 6.66 6.88
N ASP A 38 22.43 6.14 6.15
CA ASP A 38 23.84 6.46 6.35
C ASP A 38 24.16 7.93 6.03
N LYS A 39 23.42 8.54 5.09
CA LYS A 39 23.52 9.99 4.79
C LYS A 39 22.88 10.86 5.86
N ASN A 40 21.73 10.46 6.38
CA ASN A 40 20.93 11.20 7.34
C ASN A 40 20.39 10.25 8.42
N PRO A 41 21.21 9.88 9.42
CA PRO A 41 20.77 8.99 10.49
C PRO A 41 19.60 9.60 11.27
N SER A 42 18.54 8.83 11.46
CA SER A 42 17.42 9.27 12.27
C SER A 42 17.83 9.41 13.74
N PRO A 43 17.52 10.53 14.42
CA PRO A 43 17.83 10.68 15.84
C PRO A 43 16.98 9.75 16.73
N ASN A 44 15.85 9.27 16.22
CA ASN A 44 14.87 8.52 16.99
C ASN A 44 14.92 7.01 16.74
N TRP A 45 15.66 6.55 15.72
CA TRP A 45 15.67 5.17 15.30
C TRP A 45 17.10 4.63 15.16
N ALA A 46 17.41 3.55 15.84
CA ALA A 46 18.67 2.85 15.61
C ALA A 46 18.68 2.19 14.23
N LYS A 47 19.86 2.09 13.62
CA LYS A 47 20.06 1.60 12.24
C LYS A 47 19.39 0.27 11.95
N TYR A 48 19.41 -0.66 12.89
CA TYR A 48 18.86 -2.01 12.78
C TYR A 48 17.70 -2.26 13.75
N SER A 49 16.91 -1.23 14.07
CA SER A 49 15.80 -1.32 15.03
C SER A 49 14.54 -1.96 14.44
N LEU A 50 14.43 -2.06 13.13
CA LEU A 50 13.28 -2.66 12.44
C LEU A 50 13.74 -3.45 11.24
N SER A 51 12.90 -4.40 10.80
CA SER A 51 13.13 -5.21 9.60
C SER A 51 11.87 -5.33 8.76
N TYR A 52 12.07 -5.69 7.51
CA TYR A 52 11.02 -6.00 6.54
C TYR A 52 11.03 -7.50 6.28
N LYS A 53 9.92 -8.16 6.51
CA LYS A 53 9.70 -9.55 6.11
C LYS A 53 8.61 -9.59 5.05
N TYR A 54 8.93 -10.16 3.90
CA TYR A 54 8.01 -10.25 2.78
C TYR A 54 7.53 -11.69 2.59
N ASN A 55 6.24 -11.82 2.24
CA ASN A 55 5.66 -13.12 1.91
C ASN A 55 6.12 -13.61 0.52
N ASN A 56 5.69 -14.81 0.12
CA ASN A 56 6.05 -15.39 -1.16
C ASN A 56 5.50 -14.62 -2.38
N GLN A 57 4.54 -13.72 -2.17
CA GLN A 57 4.01 -12.82 -3.20
C GLN A 57 4.68 -11.44 -3.20
N GLY A 58 5.66 -11.21 -2.31
CA GLY A 58 6.41 -9.96 -2.23
C GLY A 58 5.71 -8.83 -1.48
N PHE A 59 4.72 -9.11 -0.65
CA PHE A 59 4.07 -8.13 0.23
C PHE A 59 4.62 -8.21 1.66
N ARG A 60 4.71 -7.08 2.35
CA ARG A 60 5.02 -7.04 3.78
C ARG A 60 3.81 -7.48 4.59
N SER A 61 3.57 -8.78 4.55
CA SER A 61 2.37 -9.42 5.08
C SER A 61 2.67 -10.88 5.44
N ARG A 62 1.77 -11.51 6.18
CA ARG A 62 1.73 -12.97 6.25
C ARG A 62 1.40 -13.56 4.87
N GLU A 63 1.61 -14.87 4.70
CA GLU A 63 1.27 -15.57 3.46
C GLU A 63 -0.24 -15.44 3.15
N PHE A 64 -0.57 -15.15 1.90
CA PHE A 64 -1.95 -15.09 1.43
C PHE A 64 -2.48 -16.51 1.24
N LEU A 65 -3.43 -16.91 2.06
CA LEU A 65 -4.09 -18.21 1.98
C LEU A 65 -5.39 -18.06 1.18
N ILE A 66 -5.58 -18.92 0.17
CA ILE A 66 -6.80 -18.94 -0.68
C ILE A 66 -8.01 -19.38 0.14
N GLN A 67 -7.80 -20.23 1.14
CA GLN A 67 -8.83 -20.71 2.05
C GLN A 67 -8.38 -20.51 3.49
N THR A 68 -9.24 -19.92 4.28
CA THR A 68 -9.08 -19.74 5.72
C THR A 68 -10.46 -19.87 6.36
N ASP A 69 -10.51 -20.45 7.55
CA ASP A 69 -11.75 -20.56 8.35
C ASP A 69 -12.08 -19.23 9.05
N ASN A 70 -11.11 -18.33 9.15
CA ASN A 70 -11.29 -17.01 9.75
C ASN A 70 -11.71 -15.99 8.69
N PRO A 71 -12.52 -14.98 9.07
CA PRO A 71 -12.80 -13.85 8.20
C PRO A 71 -11.52 -13.11 7.81
N VAL A 72 -11.55 -12.45 6.66
CA VAL A 72 -10.38 -11.79 6.06
C VAL A 72 -10.54 -10.29 6.04
N LEU A 73 -9.54 -9.59 6.56
CA LEU A 73 -9.33 -8.16 6.39
C LEU A 73 -8.20 -7.95 5.36
N LEU A 74 -8.55 -7.47 4.18
CA LEU A 74 -7.59 -7.08 3.14
C LEU A 74 -7.33 -5.57 3.23
N THR A 75 -6.06 -5.17 3.34
CA THR A 75 -5.68 -3.75 3.32
C THR A 75 -4.89 -3.41 2.07
N LEU A 76 -5.21 -2.27 1.46
CA LEU A 76 -4.61 -1.78 0.21
C LEU A 76 -4.14 -0.34 0.40
N GLY A 77 -3.11 0.04 -0.35
CA GLY A 77 -2.58 1.41 -0.34
C GLY A 77 -1.11 1.50 -0.75
N CYS A 78 -0.48 2.61 -0.40
CA CYS A 78 0.91 2.89 -0.77
C CYS A 78 1.92 2.53 0.34
N SER A 79 3.06 3.21 0.37
CA SER A 79 4.13 3.04 1.37
C SER A 79 3.67 3.22 2.81
N HIS A 80 2.67 4.06 3.07
CA HIS A 80 2.03 4.17 4.39
C HIS A 80 1.29 2.89 4.79
N THR A 81 0.73 2.15 3.84
CA THR A 81 0.10 0.84 4.10
C THR A 81 1.16 -0.25 4.26
N VAL A 82 2.26 -0.19 3.50
CA VAL A 82 3.45 -1.05 3.74
C VAL A 82 3.99 -0.84 5.15
N GLY A 83 3.90 0.37 5.71
CA GLY A 83 4.53 0.75 6.96
C GLY A 83 6.04 0.98 6.80
N VAL A 84 6.43 1.75 5.77
CA VAL A 84 7.84 2.06 5.51
C VAL A 84 8.44 2.84 6.67
N GLY A 85 9.60 2.40 7.14
CA GLY A 85 10.36 3.05 8.21
C GLY A 85 9.84 2.84 9.63
N ILE A 86 8.82 1.96 9.84
CA ILE A 86 8.28 1.62 11.16
C ILE A 86 8.24 0.09 11.37
N PRO A 87 8.21 -0.37 12.64
CA PRO A 87 7.92 -1.78 12.96
C PRO A 87 6.57 -2.22 12.39
N VAL A 88 6.43 -3.51 12.05
CA VAL A 88 5.18 -4.02 11.48
C VAL A 88 4.01 -3.92 12.44
N GLU A 89 4.25 -4.13 13.72
CA GLU A 89 3.28 -4.02 14.82
C GLU A 89 2.74 -2.60 15.01
N ASP A 90 3.47 -1.57 14.56
CA ASP A 90 3.06 -0.17 14.61
C ASP A 90 2.32 0.29 13.36
N ASN A 91 2.21 -0.58 12.34
CA ASN A 91 1.55 -0.26 11.10
C ASN A 91 0.02 -0.35 11.24
N TRP A 92 -0.72 0.58 10.63
CA TRP A 92 -2.17 0.66 10.74
C TRP A 92 -2.92 -0.63 10.36
N PRO A 93 -2.51 -1.42 9.34
CA PRO A 93 -3.17 -2.70 9.04
C PRO A 93 -3.10 -3.71 10.19
N GLU A 94 -1.91 -3.88 10.77
CA GLU A 94 -1.72 -4.81 11.89
C GLU A 94 -2.43 -4.32 13.15
N GLN A 95 -2.34 -3.01 13.45
CA GLN A 95 -3.04 -2.42 14.60
C GLN A 95 -4.55 -2.54 14.47
N LEU A 96 -5.11 -2.31 13.27
CA LEU A 96 -6.54 -2.45 12.99
C LEU A 96 -7.02 -3.88 13.24
N GLY A 97 -6.26 -4.86 12.76
CA GLY A 97 -6.53 -6.28 13.02
C GLY A 97 -6.47 -6.61 14.49
N LEU A 98 -5.35 -6.31 15.15
CA LEU A 98 -5.13 -6.69 16.55
C LEU A 98 -6.13 -6.06 17.52
N LYS A 99 -6.56 -4.83 17.25
CA LYS A 99 -7.40 -4.08 18.18
C LYS A 99 -8.90 -4.29 17.97
N TYR A 100 -9.34 -4.38 16.71
CA TYR A 100 -10.77 -4.32 16.38
C TYR A 100 -11.27 -5.53 15.59
N PHE A 101 -10.36 -6.30 14.98
CA PHE A 101 -10.68 -7.45 14.14
C PHE A 101 -9.78 -8.64 14.49
N ASP A 102 -9.64 -8.93 15.79
CA ASP A 102 -8.73 -9.95 16.33
C ASP A 102 -9.02 -11.37 15.84
N ASN A 103 -10.25 -11.64 15.40
CA ASN A 103 -10.64 -12.88 14.74
C ASN A 103 -10.39 -12.92 13.22
N HIS A 104 -9.96 -11.79 12.61
CA HIS A 104 -9.69 -11.73 11.18
C HIS A 104 -8.23 -12.09 10.86
N VAL A 105 -8.04 -12.70 9.71
CA VAL A 105 -6.72 -12.79 9.10
C VAL A 105 -6.46 -11.48 8.34
N VAL A 106 -5.45 -10.73 8.77
CA VAL A 106 -5.06 -9.48 8.12
C VAL A 106 -4.08 -9.77 6.97
N TYR A 107 -4.43 -9.33 5.77
CA TYR A 107 -3.56 -9.35 4.59
C TYR A 107 -3.22 -7.93 4.17
N ASN A 108 -1.97 -7.55 4.36
CA ASN A 108 -1.45 -6.25 3.93
C ASN A 108 -0.92 -6.36 2.50
N ALA A 109 -1.64 -5.77 1.54
CA ALA A 109 -1.26 -5.68 0.14
C ALA A 109 -0.86 -4.25 -0.27
N GLY A 110 -0.32 -3.46 0.66
CA GLY A 110 0.29 -2.17 0.36
C GLY A 110 1.54 -2.32 -0.51
N LEU A 111 1.76 -1.35 -1.41
CA LEU A 111 2.98 -1.26 -2.24
C LEU A 111 3.59 0.14 -2.19
N GLY A 112 4.91 0.21 -2.01
CA GLY A 112 5.65 1.49 -2.08
C GLY A 112 5.46 2.18 -3.43
N GLY A 113 5.22 3.49 -3.42
CA GLY A 113 5.00 4.26 -4.65
C GLY A 113 3.65 4.02 -5.35
N ALA A 114 2.78 3.18 -4.79
CA ALA A 114 1.48 2.88 -5.39
C ALA A 114 0.64 4.13 -5.67
N SER A 115 -0.14 4.05 -6.74
CA SER A 115 -1.18 4.98 -7.16
C SER A 115 -2.58 4.40 -6.96
N ALA A 116 -3.62 5.17 -7.24
CA ALA A 116 -4.98 4.66 -7.28
C ALA A 116 -5.14 3.53 -8.33
N ASP A 117 -4.42 3.60 -9.46
CA ASP A 117 -4.40 2.54 -10.47
C ASP A 117 -3.85 1.23 -9.91
N THR A 118 -2.77 1.32 -9.12
CA THR A 118 -2.18 0.17 -8.42
C THR A 118 -3.18 -0.47 -7.47
N VAL A 119 -3.85 0.35 -6.66
CA VAL A 119 -4.86 -0.12 -5.69
C VAL A 119 -6.01 -0.83 -6.40
N ALA A 120 -6.57 -0.22 -7.45
CA ALA A 120 -7.66 -0.83 -8.22
C ALA A 120 -7.22 -2.15 -8.88
N ARG A 121 -6.03 -2.18 -9.47
CA ARG A 121 -5.47 -3.40 -10.07
C ARG A 121 -5.26 -4.51 -9.06
N LEU A 122 -4.74 -4.20 -7.86
CA LEU A 122 -4.61 -5.16 -6.78
C LEU A 122 -5.98 -5.66 -6.30
N ALA A 123 -6.94 -4.76 -6.16
CA ALA A 123 -8.31 -5.11 -5.77
C ALA A 123 -8.95 -6.10 -6.75
N ILE A 124 -8.86 -5.83 -8.07
CA ILE A 124 -9.36 -6.71 -9.14
C ILE A 124 -8.74 -8.12 -9.03
N ASN A 125 -7.47 -8.21 -8.67
CA ASN A 125 -6.74 -9.48 -8.62
C ASN A 125 -6.94 -10.24 -7.31
N LEU A 126 -6.93 -9.55 -6.18
CA LEU A 126 -6.89 -10.20 -4.86
C LEU A 126 -8.29 -10.47 -4.30
N ILE A 127 -9.26 -9.58 -4.51
CA ILE A 127 -10.61 -9.74 -3.93
C ILE A 127 -11.31 -11.02 -4.41
N PRO A 128 -11.32 -11.38 -5.71
CA PRO A 128 -11.95 -12.62 -6.17
C PRO A 128 -11.34 -13.88 -5.56
N ILE A 129 -10.05 -13.84 -5.24
CA ILE A 129 -9.27 -14.98 -4.76
C ILE A 129 -9.36 -15.10 -3.24
N LEU A 130 -9.12 -14.00 -2.53
CA LEU A 130 -9.04 -13.96 -1.06
C LEU A 130 -10.41 -13.85 -0.40
N LYS A 131 -11.42 -13.39 -1.16
CA LYS A 131 -12.82 -13.21 -0.72
C LYS A 131 -12.91 -12.52 0.66
N PRO A 132 -12.34 -11.32 0.80
CA PRO A 132 -12.30 -10.63 2.08
C PRO A 132 -13.71 -10.26 2.57
N ASP A 133 -13.92 -10.28 3.88
CA ASP A 133 -15.12 -9.74 4.53
C ASP A 133 -15.05 -8.23 4.65
N ILE A 134 -13.84 -7.71 4.81
CA ILE A 134 -13.55 -6.29 4.92
C ILE A 134 -12.39 -5.93 3.99
N VAL A 135 -12.54 -4.85 3.23
CA VAL A 135 -11.45 -4.22 2.48
C VAL A 135 -11.26 -2.81 3.03
N ALA A 136 -10.07 -2.52 3.54
CA ALA A 136 -9.68 -1.20 4.04
C ALA A 136 -8.63 -0.59 3.11
N ILE A 137 -8.90 0.60 2.58
CA ILE A 137 -8.04 1.28 1.60
C ILE A 137 -7.60 2.64 2.11
N LEU A 138 -6.30 2.81 2.26
CA LEU A 138 -5.68 4.13 2.41
C LEU A 138 -5.24 4.57 1.01
N TRP A 139 -6.11 5.36 0.34
CA TRP A 139 -5.88 5.77 -1.03
C TRP A 139 -4.61 6.61 -1.13
N PRO A 140 -3.73 6.27 -2.08
CA PRO A 140 -2.52 7.06 -2.32
C PRO A 140 -2.84 8.49 -2.76
N ASN A 141 -1.83 9.36 -2.63
CA ASN A 141 -1.89 10.72 -3.16
C ASN A 141 -2.36 10.70 -4.63
N MET A 142 -3.30 11.58 -4.97
CA MET A 142 -3.98 11.60 -6.28
C MET A 142 -3.04 11.91 -7.46
N TYR A 143 -1.90 12.55 -7.20
CA TYR A 143 -0.90 12.87 -8.23
C TYR A 143 0.02 11.70 -8.59
N ARG A 144 -0.39 10.47 -8.27
CA ARG A 144 0.32 9.24 -8.64
C ARG A 144 -0.49 8.44 -9.65
N PHE A 145 0.19 7.83 -10.61
CA PHE A 145 -0.45 6.94 -11.61
C PHE A 145 0.52 5.86 -12.09
N GLU A 146 -0.03 4.80 -12.70
CA GLU A 146 0.75 3.74 -13.35
C GLU A 146 0.82 3.96 -14.85
N THR A 147 1.98 3.63 -15.44
CA THR A 147 2.11 3.46 -16.89
C THR A 147 2.57 2.04 -17.20
N TYR A 148 2.08 1.52 -18.33
CA TYR A 148 2.51 0.24 -18.87
C TYR A 148 3.60 0.50 -19.91
N HIS A 149 4.72 -0.21 -19.77
CA HIS A 149 5.80 -0.19 -20.74
C HIS A 149 5.84 -1.52 -21.46
N HIS A 150 5.90 -1.43 -22.78
CA HIS A 150 6.20 -2.58 -23.64
C HIS A 150 7.64 -2.46 -24.10
N ASP A 151 8.49 -3.38 -23.66
CA ASP A 151 9.85 -3.48 -24.16
C ASP A 151 9.83 -4.21 -25.50
N ASN A 152 9.99 -3.44 -26.59
CA ASN A 152 9.99 -3.97 -27.96
C ASN A 152 11.10 -4.98 -28.22
N ASN A 153 12.16 -5.02 -27.41
CA ASN A 153 13.31 -5.91 -27.62
C ASN A 153 13.15 -7.24 -26.92
N ASN A 154 12.34 -7.33 -25.84
CA ASN A 154 12.25 -8.52 -25.01
C ASN A 154 10.81 -9.06 -24.82
N ASN A 155 9.80 -8.49 -25.48
CA ASN A 155 8.38 -8.82 -25.29
C ASN A 155 7.93 -8.80 -23.81
N LYS A 156 8.58 -7.96 -22.99
CA LYS A 156 8.24 -7.81 -21.58
C LYS A 156 7.36 -6.59 -21.40
N THR A 157 6.21 -6.81 -20.82
CA THR A 157 5.33 -5.73 -20.35
C THR A 157 5.61 -5.50 -18.87
N GLY A 158 5.86 -4.26 -18.48
CA GLY A 158 6.07 -3.87 -17.08
C GLY A 158 5.20 -2.70 -16.70
N THR A 159 4.99 -2.52 -15.40
CA THR A 159 4.36 -1.32 -14.85
C THR A 159 5.42 -0.41 -14.26
N ARG A 160 5.26 0.89 -14.46
CA ARG A 160 6.06 1.92 -13.82
C ARG A 160 5.16 2.80 -12.97
N PHE A 161 5.55 3.02 -11.72
CA PHE A 161 4.89 3.98 -10.84
C PHE A 161 5.43 5.37 -11.12
N ASN A 162 4.53 6.31 -11.32
CA ASN A 162 4.84 7.70 -11.58
C ASN A 162 4.20 8.59 -10.51
N GLY A 163 4.84 9.69 -10.23
CA GLY A 163 4.39 10.66 -9.25
C GLY A 163 5.11 11.99 -9.44
N PRO A 164 4.94 12.96 -8.52
CA PRO A 164 5.61 14.25 -8.58
C PRO A 164 7.14 14.20 -8.66
N TRP A 165 7.71 13.01 -8.41
CA TRP A 165 9.15 12.73 -8.53
C TRP A 165 9.59 12.32 -9.94
N SER A 166 8.66 12.19 -10.90
CA SER A 166 8.98 11.75 -12.28
C SER A 166 9.44 12.93 -13.11
N ASP A 167 10.62 12.80 -13.74
CA ASP A 167 11.25 13.86 -14.54
C ASP A 167 10.77 13.92 -16.00
N ASP A 168 9.73 13.14 -16.36
CA ASP A 168 9.24 13.05 -17.73
C ASP A 168 8.20 14.14 -18.02
N ASP A 169 8.58 15.12 -18.85
CA ASP A 169 7.71 16.24 -19.23
C ASP A 169 6.42 15.80 -19.93
N HIS A 170 6.42 14.63 -20.61
CA HIS A 170 5.22 14.10 -21.25
C HIS A 170 4.15 13.65 -20.26
N LEU A 171 4.53 13.44 -18.99
CA LEU A 171 3.63 13.04 -17.92
C LEU A 171 2.97 14.22 -17.20
N ARG A 172 3.40 15.47 -17.48
CA ARG A 172 2.92 16.68 -16.77
C ARG A 172 1.41 16.83 -16.80
N ILE A 173 0.78 16.54 -17.95
CA ILE A 173 -0.67 16.64 -18.10
C ILE A 173 -1.43 15.72 -17.15
N GLN A 174 -0.81 14.61 -16.74
CA GLN A 174 -1.42 13.66 -15.78
C GLN A 174 -1.41 14.21 -14.35
N PHE A 175 -0.52 15.17 -14.05
CA PHE A 175 -0.43 15.79 -12.73
C PHE A 175 -1.31 17.04 -12.58
N GLU A 176 -2.07 17.42 -13.62
CA GLU A 176 -3.09 18.46 -13.48
C GLU A 176 -4.21 17.97 -12.55
N ASP A 177 -4.69 18.84 -11.67
CA ASP A 177 -5.67 18.53 -10.62
C ASP A 177 -6.89 17.78 -11.16
N ASN A 178 -7.47 18.24 -12.26
CA ASN A 178 -8.66 17.60 -12.85
C ASN A 178 -8.37 16.19 -13.37
N ASN A 179 -7.20 15.95 -13.97
CA ASN A 179 -6.83 14.65 -14.51
C ASN A 179 -6.52 13.69 -13.37
N SER A 180 -5.77 14.13 -12.37
CA SER A 180 -5.44 13.36 -11.18
C SER A 180 -6.69 12.98 -10.39
N TYR A 181 -7.60 13.93 -10.16
CA TYR A 181 -8.88 13.68 -9.50
C TYR A 181 -9.73 12.69 -10.29
N ASN A 182 -9.90 12.89 -11.60
CA ASN A 182 -10.68 11.99 -12.46
C ASN A 182 -10.09 10.56 -12.46
N ASN A 183 -8.76 10.44 -12.48
CA ASN A 183 -8.11 9.14 -12.39
C ASN A 183 -8.41 8.44 -11.06
N GLN A 184 -8.26 9.16 -9.95
CA GLN A 184 -8.57 8.62 -8.63
C GLN A 184 -10.03 8.19 -8.51
N MET A 185 -10.97 9.01 -8.98
CA MET A 185 -12.41 8.70 -8.93
C MET A 185 -12.77 7.47 -9.74
N LYS A 186 -12.22 7.30 -10.94
CA LYS A 186 -12.43 6.10 -11.76
C LYS A 186 -11.97 4.83 -11.03
N ASN A 187 -10.82 4.88 -10.37
CA ASN A 187 -10.28 3.76 -9.62
C ASN A 187 -11.12 3.44 -8.36
N LYS A 188 -11.63 4.46 -7.67
CA LYS A 188 -12.59 4.29 -6.56
C LYS A 188 -13.86 3.60 -7.04
N MET A 189 -14.43 4.03 -8.17
CA MET A 189 -15.63 3.39 -8.77
C MET A 189 -15.41 1.92 -9.12
N VAL A 190 -14.19 1.54 -9.56
CA VAL A 190 -13.85 0.12 -9.80
C VAL A 190 -13.94 -0.68 -8.51
N VAL A 191 -13.42 -0.18 -7.40
CA VAL A 191 -13.47 -0.87 -6.11
C VAL A 191 -14.90 -0.94 -5.56
N GLU A 192 -15.70 0.13 -5.71
CA GLU A 192 -17.11 0.13 -5.34
C GLU A 192 -17.93 -0.87 -6.17
N LEU A 193 -17.59 -1.07 -7.45
CA LEU A 193 -18.18 -2.12 -8.27
C LEU A 193 -17.82 -3.52 -7.74
N LEU A 194 -16.56 -3.74 -7.38
CA LEU A 194 -16.13 -5.01 -6.77
C LEU A 194 -16.84 -5.25 -5.44
N GLN A 195 -17.06 -4.22 -4.63
CA GLN A 195 -17.84 -4.32 -3.39
C GLN A 195 -19.24 -4.86 -3.66
N LYS A 196 -19.93 -4.34 -4.67
CA LYS A 196 -21.28 -4.81 -5.05
C LYS A 196 -21.29 -6.24 -5.56
N ILE A 197 -20.23 -6.67 -6.27
CA ILE A 197 -20.11 -8.02 -6.83
C ILE A 197 -19.77 -9.06 -5.74
N TYR A 198 -18.85 -8.73 -4.84
CA TYR A 198 -18.28 -9.68 -3.87
C TYR A 198 -18.80 -9.49 -2.44
N ASN A 199 -19.63 -8.46 -2.20
CA ASN A 199 -20.36 -8.22 -0.95
C ASN A 199 -19.46 -8.14 0.31
N PHE A 200 -18.40 -7.35 0.25
CA PHE A 200 -17.54 -7.04 1.40
C PHE A 200 -17.85 -5.64 1.98
N LYS A 201 -17.44 -5.39 3.22
CA LYS A 201 -17.46 -4.03 3.78
C LYS A 201 -16.25 -3.26 3.26
N LEU A 202 -16.49 -2.06 2.72
CA LEU A 202 -15.44 -1.16 2.22
C LEU A 202 -15.21 -0.02 3.21
N LEU A 203 -13.97 0.10 3.69
CA LEU A 203 -13.46 1.23 4.47
C LEU A 203 -12.48 2.01 3.58
N SER A 204 -12.63 3.33 3.50
CA SER A 204 -11.93 4.12 2.46
C SER A 204 -11.54 5.49 3.00
N ILE A 205 -10.24 5.77 3.06
CA ILE A 205 -9.67 7.04 3.51
C ILE A 205 -8.64 7.50 2.48
N ASP A 206 -8.60 8.79 2.17
CA ASP A 206 -7.54 9.38 1.35
C ASP A 206 -6.33 9.73 2.24
N VAL A 207 -5.10 9.38 1.81
CA VAL A 207 -3.89 9.65 2.58
C VAL A 207 -3.68 11.15 2.81
N ASP A 208 -4.00 11.98 1.83
CA ASP A 208 -3.85 13.43 1.93
C ASP A 208 -4.81 14.02 2.97
N GLN A 209 -6.05 13.49 3.03
CA GLN A 209 -7.02 13.86 4.05
C GLN A 209 -6.54 13.41 5.43
N ALA A 210 -6.10 12.15 5.57
CA ALA A 210 -5.58 11.63 6.84
C ALA A 210 -4.36 12.42 7.35
N ILE A 211 -3.48 12.87 6.44
CA ILE A 211 -2.36 13.74 6.80
C ILE A 211 -2.84 15.12 7.27
N THR A 212 -3.85 15.67 6.62
CA THR A 212 -4.42 16.98 6.98
C THR A 212 -5.15 16.93 8.32
N ASP A 213 -5.95 15.90 8.55
CA ASP A 213 -6.77 15.75 9.75
C ASP A 213 -5.94 15.51 11.01
N HIS A 214 -4.76 14.91 10.87
CA HIS A 214 -3.92 14.52 11.99
C HIS A 214 -2.64 15.34 12.14
N ASP A 215 -2.53 16.53 11.61
CA ASP A 215 -1.38 17.45 11.69
C ASP A 215 0.00 16.73 11.68
N PRO A 216 0.62 16.53 10.53
CA PRO A 216 1.86 15.76 10.42
C PRO A 216 3.03 16.37 11.20
N GLY A 217 2.95 17.65 11.57
CA GLY A 217 3.94 18.34 12.41
C GLY A 217 3.97 17.86 13.85
N ALA A 218 2.86 17.27 14.35
CA ALA A 218 2.76 16.74 15.71
C ALA A 218 3.43 15.34 15.85
N TYR A 219 3.76 14.68 14.74
CA TYR A 219 4.29 13.32 14.78
C TYR A 219 5.78 13.26 14.49
N LEU A 220 6.43 12.34 15.20
CA LEU A 220 7.79 11.93 14.84
C LEU A 220 7.80 11.29 13.45
N LYS A 221 8.91 11.48 12.74
CA LYS A 221 9.12 10.79 11.48
C LYS A 221 9.54 9.33 11.71
N ALA A 222 9.17 8.48 10.76
CA ALA A 222 9.67 7.13 10.65
C ALA A 222 11.19 7.10 10.45
N ARG A 223 11.82 5.95 10.45
CA ARG A 223 13.29 5.83 10.36
C ARG A 223 13.87 6.49 9.10
N ASP A 224 13.13 6.54 8.02
CA ASP A 224 13.54 7.18 6.75
C ASP A 224 13.45 8.72 6.76
N GLY A 225 12.93 9.32 7.81
CA GLY A 225 12.76 10.77 7.94
C GLY A 225 11.66 11.37 7.05
N THR A 226 10.98 10.56 6.27
CA THR A 226 9.95 11.00 5.29
C THR A 226 8.55 10.59 5.71
N HIS A 227 8.34 9.30 5.97
CA HIS A 227 7.05 8.78 6.41
C HIS A 227 6.73 9.17 7.85
N LEU A 228 5.47 8.98 8.24
CA LEU A 228 4.99 9.25 9.60
C LEU A 228 5.16 8.03 10.50
N CYS A 229 5.37 8.24 11.80
CA CYS A 229 5.61 7.17 12.76
C CYS A 229 4.34 6.41 13.14
N GLY A 230 4.48 5.37 13.97
CA GLY A 230 3.39 4.50 14.40
C GLY A 230 2.22 5.23 15.09
N TRP A 231 2.44 6.41 15.69
CA TRP A 231 1.36 7.19 16.30
C TRP A 231 0.35 7.68 15.26
N TRP A 232 0.81 8.20 14.13
CA TRP A 232 -0.06 8.57 13.02
C TRP A 232 -0.80 7.35 12.46
N HIS A 233 -0.11 6.21 12.33
CA HIS A 233 -0.74 4.95 11.90
C HIS A 233 -1.85 4.50 12.85
N ARG A 234 -1.69 4.73 14.14
CA ARG A 234 -2.75 4.46 15.13
C ARG A 234 -3.97 5.35 14.90
N ASP A 235 -3.77 6.65 14.64
CA ASP A 235 -4.89 7.56 14.43
C ASP A 235 -5.64 7.24 13.11
N VAL A 236 -4.94 6.88 12.05
CA VAL A 236 -5.54 6.35 10.80
C VAL A 236 -6.34 5.07 11.06
N MET A 237 -5.83 4.16 11.87
CA MET A 237 -6.53 2.94 12.26
C MET A 237 -7.84 3.26 13.02
N GLU A 238 -7.83 4.24 13.93
CA GLU A 238 -9.04 4.69 14.64
C GLU A 238 -10.10 5.26 13.66
N ASP A 239 -9.68 5.98 12.63
CA ASP A 239 -10.61 6.53 11.63
C ASP A 239 -11.24 5.41 10.78
N PHE A 240 -10.49 4.38 10.41
CA PHE A 240 -11.06 3.20 9.77
C PHE A 240 -12.09 2.51 10.66
N TYR A 241 -11.82 2.37 11.94
CA TYR A 241 -12.76 1.76 12.87
C TYR A 241 -14.02 2.60 13.06
N LYS A 242 -13.91 3.93 13.14
CA LYS A 242 -15.09 4.81 13.17
C LYS A 242 -15.96 4.63 11.93
N GLN A 243 -15.37 4.53 10.74
CA GLN A 243 -16.12 4.21 9.52
C GLN A 243 -16.83 2.86 9.61
N TYR A 244 -16.16 1.84 10.15
CA TYR A 244 -16.75 0.51 10.31
C TYR A 244 -17.98 0.51 11.21
N GLN A 245 -18.00 1.34 12.25
CA GLN A 245 -19.13 1.44 13.20
C GLN A 245 -20.38 2.10 12.59
N ILE A 246 -20.23 2.87 11.52
CA ILE A 246 -21.32 3.60 10.84
C ILE A 246 -21.96 2.73 9.74
N LEU A 247 -21.23 1.76 9.18
CA LEU A 247 -21.66 0.86 8.12
C LEU A 247 -22.41 -0.37 8.66
#